data_3173087c16eafbf1b5daa4acac783f02
#
_entry.id   3173087c16eafbf1b5daa4acac783f02
#
_cell.length_a   1.000
_cell.length_b   1.000
_cell.length_c   1.000
_cell.angle_alpha   90.00
_cell.angle_beta   90.00
_cell.angle_gamma   90.00
#
_symmetry.space_group_name_H-M   'P 1'
#
loop_
_entity.id
_entity.type
_entity.pdbx_description
1 polymer ?
#
loop_
_entity_poly.entity_id
_entity_poly.type
_entity_poly.pdbx_seq_one_letter_code
_entity_poly.pdbx_strand_id
1 'polypeptide(L)'
;MKRLLAAATLGLFAFPAPAVETSMQLVLTLEGNAQRDVMVYRCEGSDEPLTVEYVNAHPIFLAIVPVEGERLIFVNVISGSGARYASGQYVWWTRGVEAQLYDEMASEDAEPLSCFSDIDTP
;
A
#
# COMPACT_ATOMS: atom_id res chain seq x y z
N MET A 1 69.52 21.47 21.58
CA MET A 1 68.13 21.77 21.85
C MET A 1 67.26 21.09 20.80
N LYS A 2 66.67 19.98 21.15
CA LYS A 2 65.70 19.25 20.25
C LYS A 2 64.31 19.73 20.64
N ARG A 3 63.65 20.46 19.76
CA ARG A 3 62.25 20.82 19.89
C ARG A 3 61.42 19.63 19.34
N LEU A 4 60.74 18.94 20.23
CA LEU A 4 59.73 17.95 19.84
C LEU A 4 58.44 18.70 19.51
N LEU A 5 58.10 18.73 18.21
CA LEU A 5 56.80 19.16 17.75
C LEU A 5 55.86 17.96 17.90
N ALA A 6 54.99 18.03 18.92
CA ALA A 6 53.89 17.11 19.05
C ALA A 6 52.80 17.53 18.03
N ALA A 7 52.66 16.75 16.94
CA ALA A 7 51.54 16.91 16.05
C ALA A 7 50.30 16.27 16.70
N ALA A 8 49.40 17.12 17.18
CA ALA A 8 48.09 16.65 17.63
C ALA A 8 47.24 16.37 16.38
N THR A 9 47.10 15.11 16.05
CA THR A 9 46.11 14.67 15.04
C THR A 9 44.73 14.77 15.67
N LEU A 10 43.98 15.82 15.33
CA LEU A 10 42.54 15.88 15.58
C LEU A 10 41.87 14.84 14.68
N GLY A 11 41.52 13.71 15.25
CA GLY A 11 40.66 12.75 14.57
C GLY A 11 39.25 13.30 14.51
N LEU A 12 38.77 13.65 13.31
CA LEU A 12 37.38 13.95 13.09
C LEU A 12 36.61 12.58 13.10
N PHE A 13 35.90 12.34 14.21
CA PHE A 13 34.94 11.25 14.26
C PHE A 13 33.63 11.72 13.60
N ALA A 14 33.36 11.25 12.38
CA ALA A 14 32.07 11.42 11.76
C ALA A 14 31.09 10.41 12.38
N PHE A 15 30.15 10.89 13.21
CA PHE A 15 29.03 10.07 13.66
C PHE A 15 27.98 10.02 12.55
N PRO A 16 27.47 8.81 12.16
CA PRO A 16 26.36 8.74 11.23
C PRO A 16 25.16 9.44 11.89
N ALA A 17 24.53 10.37 11.16
CA ALA A 17 23.30 10.99 11.63
C ALA A 17 22.23 9.91 11.79
N PRO A 18 21.47 9.84 12.91
CA PRO A 18 20.37 8.90 13.05
C PRO A 18 19.35 9.16 11.95
N ALA A 19 18.91 8.09 11.27
CA ALA A 19 17.82 8.18 10.33
C ALA A 19 16.56 8.66 11.07
N VAL A 20 15.99 9.80 10.63
CA VAL A 20 14.73 10.28 11.17
C VAL A 20 13.60 9.52 10.49
N GLU A 21 13.02 8.57 11.20
CA GLU A 21 11.80 7.92 10.76
C GLU A 21 10.62 8.82 11.09
N THR A 22 9.95 9.31 10.05
CA THR A 22 8.70 10.05 10.19
C THR A 22 7.54 9.05 10.10
N SER A 23 6.83 8.87 11.20
CA SER A 23 5.59 8.09 11.19
C SER A 23 4.40 9.04 11.25
N MET A 24 3.38 8.75 10.45
CA MET A 24 2.11 9.46 10.46
C MET A 24 0.99 8.46 10.77
N GLN A 25 0.19 8.77 11.76
CA GLN A 25 -1.00 8.01 12.08
C GLN A 25 -2.24 8.80 11.65
N LEU A 26 -3.03 8.20 10.74
CA LEU A 26 -4.32 8.75 10.35
C LEU A 26 -5.41 8.04 11.14
N VAL A 27 -6.17 8.79 11.93
CA VAL A 27 -7.34 8.28 12.62
C VAL A 27 -8.59 8.76 11.89
N LEU A 28 -9.36 7.81 11.37
CA LEU A 28 -10.62 8.07 10.69
C LEU A 28 -11.78 7.69 11.61
N THR A 29 -12.60 8.66 11.98
CA THR A 29 -13.83 8.39 12.72
C THR A 29 -14.98 8.35 11.74
N LEU A 30 -15.57 7.16 11.58
CA LEU A 30 -16.70 6.92 10.69
C LEU A 30 -17.97 6.79 11.52
N GLU A 31 -19.01 7.51 11.12
CA GLU A 31 -20.34 7.42 11.76
C GLU A 31 -21.14 6.27 11.14
N GLY A 32 -21.97 5.63 11.96
CA GLY A 32 -22.82 4.52 11.55
C GLY A 32 -22.19 3.15 11.80
N ASN A 33 -22.73 2.13 11.14
CA ASN A 33 -22.25 0.75 11.27
C ASN A 33 -21.08 0.50 10.31
N ALA A 34 -19.88 0.78 10.77
CA ALA A 34 -18.67 0.44 10.01
C ALA A 34 -18.37 -1.06 10.15
N GLN A 35 -18.12 -1.72 9.02
CA GLN A 35 -17.67 -3.10 8.95
C GLN A 35 -16.28 -3.15 8.33
N ARG A 36 -15.47 -4.03 8.87
CA ARG A 36 -14.14 -4.31 8.34
C ARG A 36 -14.08 -5.78 7.95
N ASP A 37 -13.85 -6.02 6.67
CA ASP A 37 -13.70 -7.34 6.10
C ASP A 37 -12.27 -7.54 5.60
N VAL A 38 -11.72 -8.71 5.85
CA VAL A 38 -10.37 -9.07 5.39
C VAL A 38 -10.48 -10.20 4.39
N MET A 39 -9.99 -9.96 3.18
CA MET A 39 -10.00 -10.91 2.07
C MET A 39 -8.59 -11.32 1.70
N VAL A 40 -8.41 -12.60 1.45
CA VAL A 40 -7.13 -13.15 0.99
C VAL A 40 -7.26 -13.54 -0.47
N TYR A 41 -6.40 -13.00 -1.30
CA TYR A 41 -6.34 -13.27 -2.74
C TYR A 41 -5.08 -14.02 -3.10
N ARG A 42 -5.17 -14.84 -4.13
CA ARG A 42 -4.02 -15.41 -4.84
C ARG A 42 -3.89 -14.71 -6.18
N CYS A 43 -2.73 -14.15 -6.44
CA CYS A 43 -2.46 -13.39 -7.65
C CYS A 43 -1.55 -14.18 -8.60
N GLU A 44 -1.79 -14.04 -9.89
CA GLU A 44 -0.96 -14.66 -10.91
C GLU A 44 0.49 -14.16 -10.83
N GLY A 45 1.43 -15.09 -10.93
CA GLY A 45 2.86 -14.77 -10.87
C GLY A 45 3.42 -14.53 -9.47
N SER A 46 2.61 -14.73 -8.41
CA SER A 46 3.07 -14.62 -7.02
C SER A 46 2.66 -15.84 -6.20
N ASP A 47 3.58 -16.37 -5.40
CA ASP A 47 3.32 -17.45 -4.45
C ASP A 47 2.81 -16.92 -3.10
N GLU A 48 2.96 -15.62 -2.85
CA GLU A 48 2.52 -15.00 -1.61
C GLU A 48 1.06 -14.55 -1.73
N PRO A 49 0.22 -14.83 -0.70
CA PRO A 49 -1.15 -14.33 -0.68
C PRO A 49 -1.16 -12.81 -0.51
N LEU A 50 -2.12 -12.17 -1.17
CA LEU A 50 -2.39 -10.75 -1.05
C LEU A 50 -3.58 -10.55 -0.11
N THR A 51 -3.35 -9.92 1.03
CA THR A 51 -4.41 -9.63 2.00
C THR A 51 -4.91 -8.22 1.82
N VAL A 52 -6.20 -8.09 1.52
CA VAL A 52 -6.87 -6.82 1.30
C VAL A 52 -7.90 -6.59 2.41
N GLU A 53 -7.90 -5.41 2.98
CA GLU A 53 -8.89 -5.00 3.96
C GLU A 53 -9.92 -4.08 3.31
N TYR A 54 -11.20 -4.37 3.54
CA TYR A 54 -12.30 -3.50 3.12
C TYR A 54 -12.94 -2.85 4.33
N VAL A 55 -13.16 -1.56 4.25
CA VAL A 55 -13.89 -0.79 5.25
C VAL A 55 -15.17 -0.29 4.63
N ASN A 56 -16.29 -0.80 5.10
CA ASN A 56 -17.62 -0.49 4.62
C ASN A 56 -18.37 0.31 5.69
N ALA A 57 -18.45 1.60 5.49
CA ALA A 57 -19.15 2.54 6.38
C ALA A 57 -19.94 3.52 5.52
N HIS A 58 -21.09 3.05 5.00
CA HIS A 58 -21.94 3.83 4.08
C HIS A 58 -22.08 5.31 4.53
N PRO A 59 -21.83 6.31 3.66
CA PRO A 59 -21.53 6.19 2.22
C PRO A 59 -20.04 6.03 1.87
N ILE A 60 -19.20 5.75 2.83
CA ILE A 60 -17.74 5.61 2.64
C ILE A 60 -17.38 4.13 2.47
N PHE A 61 -16.69 3.81 1.39
CA PHE A 61 -16.17 2.48 1.10
C PHE A 61 -14.71 2.57 0.73
N LEU A 62 -13.86 1.87 1.49
CA LEU A 62 -12.42 1.88 1.30
C LEU A 62 -11.90 0.46 1.09
N ALA A 63 -10.81 0.34 0.35
CA ALA A 63 -10.00 -0.87 0.29
C ALA A 63 -8.55 -0.52 0.64
N ILE A 64 -7.93 -1.31 1.48
CA ILE A 64 -6.52 -1.18 1.81
C ILE A 64 -5.79 -2.33 1.12
N VAL A 65 -5.06 -1.99 0.07
CA VAL A 65 -4.41 -2.97 -0.82
C VAL A 65 -2.91 -2.80 -0.74
N PRO A 66 -2.15 -3.87 -0.48
CA PRO A 66 -0.70 -3.83 -0.59
C PRO A 66 -0.27 -3.71 -2.06
N VAL A 67 0.50 -2.71 -2.38
CA VAL A 67 1.08 -2.49 -3.71
C VAL A 67 2.57 -2.24 -3.54
N GLU A 68 3.40 -3.09 -4.15
CA GLU A 68 4.86 -2.98 -4.08
C GLU A 68 5.41 -2.87 -2.64
N GLY A 69 4.81 -3.63 -1.71
CA GLY A 69 5.20 -3.65 -0.30
C GLY A 69 4.64 -2.52 0.55
N GLU A 70 3.89 -1.59 -0.02
CA GLU A 70 3.24 -0.51 0.70
C GLU A 70 1.72 -0.72 0.78
N ARG A 71 1.14 -0.44 1.93
CA ARG A 71 -0.31 -0.49 2.12
C ARG A 71 -0.92 0.84 1.67
N LEU A 72 -1.62 0.80 0.54
CA LEU A 72 -2.27 1.98 -0.01
C LEU A 72 -3.77 1.97 0.31
N ILE A 73 -4.32 3.16 0.57
CA ILE A 73 -5.74 3.35 0.78
C ILE A 73 -6.39 3.70 -0.56
N PHE A 74 -7.33 2.85 -0.97
CA PHE A 74 -8.14 3.03 -2.17
C PHE A 74 -9.54 3.47 -1.78
N VAL A 75 -10.09 4.40 -2.52
CA VAL A 75 -11.44 4.93 -2.33
C VAL A 75 -12.35 4.39 -3.44
N ASN A 76 -13.56 3.97 -3.07
CA ASN A 76 -14.55 3.51 -4.04
C ASN A 76 -14.92 4.62 -5.04
N VAL A 77 -14.94 4.25 -6.31
CA VAL A 77 -15.32 5.13 -7.42
C VAL A 77 -16.43 4.48 -8.24
N ILE A 78 -17.08 5.26 -9.11
CA ILE A 78 -18.16 4.77 -9.97
C ILE A 78 -17.65 3.66 -10.89
N SER A 79 -18.42 2.58 -10.98
CA SER A 79 -18.21 1.50 -11.95
C SER A 79 -19.53 0.99 -12.50
N GLY A 80 -19.50 0.50 -13.75
CA GLY A 80 -20.68 -0.12 -14.37
C GLY A 80 -20.96 -1.52 -13.87
N SER A 81 -19.97 -2.21 -13.33
CA SER A 81 -20.08 -3.56 -12.75
C SER A 81 -19.00 -3.77 -11.69
N GLY A 82 -19.28 -4.63 -10.71
CA GLY A 82 -18.36 -4.88 -9.61
C GLY A 82 -18.14 -3.66 -8.74
N ALA A 83 -17.07 -3.66 -7.96
CA ALA A 83 -16.65 -2.55 -7.13
C ALA A 83 -15.24 -2.08 -7.55
N ARG A 84 -15.13 -0.80 -7.86
CA ARG A 84 -13.90 -0.18 -8.34
C ARG A 84 -13.39 0.81 -7.31
N TYR A 85 -12.11 0.67 -6.96
CA TYR A 85 -11.43 1.53 -5.99
C TYR A 85 -10.19 2.15 -6.62
N ALA A 86 -9.87 3.38 -6.29
CA ALA A 86 -8.73 4.08 -6.84
C ALA A 86 -7.82 4.68 -5.76
N SER A 87 -6.53 4.62 -6.00
CA SER A 87 -5.50 5.25 -5.17
C SER A 87 -4.36 5.73 -6.07
N GLY A 88 -4.24 7.05 -6.25
CA GLY A 88 -3.27 7.61 -7.18
C GLY A 88 -3.40 7.01 -8.58
N GLN A 89 -2.32 6.41 -9.06
CA GLN A 89 -2.28 5.77 -10.38
C GLN A 89 -2.88 4.36 -10.43
N TYR A 90 -3.20 3.79 -9.26
CA TYR A 90 -3.68 2.41 -9.17
C TYR A 90 -5.19 2.32 -9.08
N VAL A 91 -5.74 1.27 -9.69
CA VAL A 91 -7.15 0.91 -9.62
C VAL A 91 -7.26 -0.55 -9.21
N TRP A 92 -8.02 -0.79 -8.16
CA TRP A 92 -8.39 -2.13 -7.69
C TRP A 92 -9.86 -2.39 -8.05
N TRP A 93 -10.09 -3.33 -8.93
CA TRP A 93 -11.44 -3.63 -9.43
C TRP A 93 -11.83 -5.06 -9.10
N THR A 94 -12.90 -5.22 -8.31
CA THR A 94 -13.39 -6.52 -7.87
C THR A 94 -14.69 -6.89 -8.57
N ARG A 95 -14.82 -8.17 -8.95
CA ARG A 95 -16.02 -8.76 -9.54
C ARG A 95 -16.17 -10.19 -9.05
N GLY A 96 -17.11 -10.45 -8.11
CA GLY A 96 -17.24 -11.75 -7.49
C GLY A 96 -15.94 -12.18 -6.79
N VAL A 97 -15.41 -13.33 -7.16
CA VAL A 97 -14.13 -13.83 -6.61
C VAL A 97 -12.89 -13.26 -7.29
N GLU A 98 -13.08 -12.56 -8.39
CA GLU A 98 -11.99 -11.98 -9.17
C GLU A 98 -11.69 -10.55 -8.73
N ALA A 99 -10.42 -10.19 -8.75
CA ALA A 99 -9.96 -8.82 -8.55
C ALA A 99 -8.76 -8.55 -9.44
N GLN A 100 -8.66 -7.33 -9.94
CA GLN A 100 -7.56 -6.90 -10.80
C GLN A 100 -6.99 -5.59 -10.31
N LEU A 101 -5.66 -5.54 -10.27
CA LEU A 101 -4.92 -4.31 -9.97
C LEU A 101 -4.37 -3.74 -11.27
N TYR A 102 -4.81 -2.53 -11.61
CA TYR A 102 -4.35 -1.77 -12.75
C TYR A 102 -3.39 -0.69 -12.31
N ASP A 103 -2.37 -0.47 -13.11
CA ASP A 103 -1.51 0.71 -13.04
C ASP A 103 -1.83 1.59 -14.25
N GLU A 104 -2.54 2.69 -14.02
CA GLU A 104 -2.96 3.62 -15.08
C GLU A 104 -1.79 4.40 -15.72
N MET A 105 -0.62 4.35 -15.10
CA MET A 105 0.62 4.92 -15.65
C MET A 105 1.40 3.94 -16.51
N ALA A 106 1.04 2.66 -16.48
CA ALA A 106 1.67 1.65 -17.33
C ALA A 106 1.25 1.82 -18.81
N SER A 107 1.97 1.16 -19.71
CA SER A 107 1.60 1.17 -21.14
C SER A 107 0.23 0.53 -21.36
N GLU A 108 -0.48 0.91 -22.43
CA GLU A 108 -1.79 0.35 -22.78
C GLU A 108 -1.77 -1.17 -22.96
N ASP A 109 -0.61 -1.72 -23.35
CA ASP A 109 -0.41 -3.16 -23.53
C ASP A 109 -0.10 -3.91 -22.24
N ALA A 110 0.11 -3.20 -21.11
CA ALA A 110 0.38 -3.82 -19.84
C ALA A 110 -0.88 -4.50 -19.29
N GLU A 111 -0.76 -5.79 -18.97
CA GLU A 111 -1.86 -6.52 -18.35
C GLU A 111 -1.96 -6.21 -16.85
N PRO A 112 -3.18 -6.11 -16.29
CA PRO A 112 -3.35 -5.94 -14.87
C PRO A 112 -2.93 -7.19 -14.11
N LEU A 113 -2.60 -7.03 -12.84
CA LEU A 113 -2.39 -8.15 -11.94
C LEU A 113 -3.75 -8.80 -11.63
N SER A 114 -3.92 -10.04 -12.04
CA SER A 114 -5.16 -10.80 -11.81
C SER A 114 -5.07 -11.62 -10.53
N CYS A 115 -6.06 -11.48 -9.67
CA CYS A 115 -6.13 -12.13 -8.37
C CYS A 115 -7.49 -12.81 -8.18
N PHE A 116 -7.50 -13.87 -7.36
CA PHE A 116 -8.69 -14.64 -7.04
C PHE A 116 -8.79 -14.88 -5.54
N SER A 117 -9.97 -14.75 -4.99
CA SER A 117 -10.29 -15.14 -3.62
C SER A 117 -11.11 -16.43 -3.60
N ASP A 118 -11.10 -17.14 -2.48
CA ASP A 118 -11.90 -18.36 -2.30
C ASP A 118 -13.39 -18.05 -2.01
N ILE A 119 -13.69 -16.80 -1.65
CA ILE A 119 -15.05 -16.31 -1.37
C ILE A 119 -15.31 -15.00 -2.11
N ASP A 120 -16.59 -14.73 -2.39
CA ASP A 120 -16.98 -13.49 -3.05
C ASP A 120 -16.52 -12.25 -2.26
N THR A 121 -16.05 -11.26 -3.01
CA THR A 121 -15.66 -9.96 -2.43
C THR A 121 -16.90 -9.19 -1.95
N PRO A 122 -16.75 -8.45 -0.88
CA PRO A 122 -17.85 -7.63 -0.36
C PRO A 122 -18.25 -6.49 -1.29
#